data_b82871122da92862720f33893e458924
#
_entry.id   b82871122da92862720f33893e458924
#
_cell.length_a   1.000
_cell.length_b   1.000
_cell.length_c   1.000
_cell.angle_alpha   90.00
_cell.angle_beta   90.00
_cell.angle_gamma   90.00
#
_symmetry.space_group_name_H-M   'P 1'
#
loop_
_entity.id
_entity.type
_entity.pdbx_description
1 polymer ?
#
loop_
_entity_poly.entity_id
_entity_poly.type
_entity_poly.pdbx_seq_one_letter_code
_entity_poly.pdbx_strand_id
1 'polypeptide(L)'
;MPHSSDWQTWQVVDSAFPVGVFAHSWGLEAAWSAGYVDSDSTLRQFLLDSIQQTGWGPIPLLNSAYRQPARLRELDELANAFLTNSVANRASRSQGRTFIATASQVWPSEAMAELEDQVASSWAHVAPFSGVAFRIIGLPYETAQKAVLYGTARGILSAAVRLGIVGGYQAQRMQYDAGQLLDVT
;
A
#
# COMPACT_ATOMS: atom_id res chain seq x y z
N MET A 1 13.42 -20.17 -15.82
CA MET A 1 13.49 -20.42 -14.37
C MET A 1 12.38 -19.61 -13.75
N PRO A 2 11.42 -20.17 -13.01
CA PRO A 2 10.51 -19.36 -12.25
C PRO A 2 11.36 -18.61 -11.20
N HIS A 3 11.41 -17.28 -11.32
CA HIS A 3 11.98 -16.45 -10.27
C HIS A 3 11.18 -16.73 -9.02
N SER A 4 11.84 -16.99 -7.88
CA SER A 4 11.12 -17.30 -6.65
C SER A 4 10.26 -16.06 -6.32
N SER A 5 8.94 -16.21 -6.26
CA SER A 5 7.98 -15.17 -5.88
C SER A 5 8.33 -14.47 -4.57
N ASP A 6 9.13 -15.14 -3.74
CA ASP A 6 9.61 -14.63 -2.46
C ASP A 6 10.55 -13.45 -2.61
N TRP A 7 11.51 -13.50 -3.58
CA TRP A 7 12.44 -12.38 -3.79
C TRP A 7 11.73 -11.11 -4.22
N GLN A 8 10.78 -11.23 -5.15
CA GLN A 8 9.96 -10.10 -5.59
C GLN A 8 9.10 -9.55 -4.45
N THR A 9 8.56 -10.42 -3.59
CA THR A 9 7.82 -10.01 -2.40
C THR A 9 8.69 -9.17 -1.47
N TRP A 10 9.90 -9.64 -1.13
CA TRP A 10 10.82 -8.90 -0.30
C TRP A 10 11.18 -7.54 -0.91
N GLN A 11 11.38 -7.49 -2.22
CA GLN A 11 11.72 -6.27 -2.93
C GLN A 11 10.57 -5.25 -2.91
N VAL A 12 9.32 -5.68 -3.13
CA VAL A 12 8.14 -4.81 -3.10
C VAL A 12 7.90 -4.19 -1.72
N VAL A 13 8.15 -4.96 -0.64
CA VAL A 13 7.93 -4.47 0.73
C VAL A 13 9.14 -3.80 1.35
N ASP A 14 10.26 -3.73 0.66
CA ASP A 14 11.45 -3.03 1.12
C ASP A 14 11.21 -1.52 1.20
N SER A 15 11.72 -0.89 2.25
CA SER A 15 11.66 0.57 2.43
C SER A 15 12.50 1.34 1.40
N ALA A 16 13.49 0.70 0.80
CA ALA A 16 14.29 1.27 -0.27
C ALA A 16 13.58 1.23 -1.63
N PHE A 17 12.48 0.46 -1.77
CA PHE A 17 11.71 0.45 -3.01
C PHE A 17 11.02 1.80 -3.21
N PRO A 18 11.30 2.53 -4.32
CA PRO A 18 11.00 3.95 -4.42
C PRO A 18 9.55 4.24 -4.82
N VAL A 19 8.59 3.87 -3.98
CA VAL A 19 7.14 4.10 -4.21
C VAL A 19 6.55 5.21 -3.35
N GLY A 20 7.36 5.82 -2.47
CA GLY A 20 6.91 6.93 -1.62
C GLY A 20 5.89 6.54 -0.52
N VAL A 21 5.56 5.27 -0.34
CA VAL A 21 4.62 4.79 0.70
C VAL A 21 5.09 5.21 2.09
N PHE A 22 6.41 5.22 2.31
CA PHE A 22 7.00 5.58 3.61
C PHE A 22 7.12 7.09 3.87
N ALA A 23 6.84 7.93 2.87
CA ALA A 23 6.82 9.38 3.04
C ALA A 23 5.53 9.89 3.69
N HIS A 24 4.49 9.08 3.69
CA HIS A 24 3.17 9.45 4.20
C HIS A 24 2.94 8.89 5.60
N SER A 25 2.43 9.74 6.50
CA SER A 25 2.09 9.35 7.88
C SER A 25 0.74 8.63 8.01
N TRP A 26 0.01 8.41 6.91
CA TRP A 26 -1.34 7.83 6.90
C TRP A 26 -2.34 8.57 7.80
N GLY A 27 -2.13 9.87 8.00
CA GLY A 27 -2.93 10.69 8.91
C GLY A 27 -2.48 10.65 10.37
N LEU A 28 -1.47 9.85 10.74
CA LEU A 28 -0.97 9.75 12.11
C LEU A 28 -0.49 11.10 12.66
N GLU A 29 0.23 11.89 11.86
CA GLU A 29 0.73 13.19 12.27
C GLU A 29 -0.41 14.16 12.65
N ALA A 30 -1.50 14.15 11.87
CA ALA A 30 -2.69 14.94 12.18
C ALA A 30 -3.40 14.41 13.44
N ALA A 31 -3.54 13.09 13.58
CA ALA A 31 -4.15 12.46 14.74
C ALA A 31 -3.35 12.72 16.04
N TRP A 32 -2.02 12.65 15.95
CA TRP A 32 -1.12 13.01 17.05
C TRP A 32 -1.23 14.49 17.42
N SER A 33 -1.17 15.39 16.44
CA SER A 33 -1.27 16.84 16.67
C SER A 33 -2.63 17.25 17.25
N ALA A 34 -3.70 16.52 16.92
CA ALA A 34 -5.04 16.75 17.44
C ALA A 34 -5.33 16.04 18.78
N GLY A 35 -4.38 15.28 19.33
CA GLY A 35 -4.53 14.56 20.59
C GLY A 35 -5.39 13.28 20.50
N TYR A 36 -5.72 12.79 19.30
CA TYR A 36 -6.41 11.51 19.13
C TYR A 36 -5.49 10.31 19.34
N VAL A 37 -4.20 10.50 19.09
CA VAL A 37 -3.14 9.53 19.42
C VAL A 37 -2.24 10.21 20.43
N ASP A 38 -2.23 9.74 21.68
CA ASP A 38 -1.51 10.34 22.81
C ASP A 38 -0.77 9.31 23.67
N SER A 39 -0.93 8.02 23.38
CA SER A 39 -0.41 6.90 24.15
C SER A 39 -0.16 5.68 23.26
N ASP A 40 0.51 4.68 23.82
CA ASP A 40 0.73 3.38 23.15
C ASP A 40 -0.58 2.68 22.78
N SER A 41 -1.59 2.78 23.63
CA SER A 41 -2.89 2.15 23.40
C SER A 41 -3.65 2.83 22.25
N THR A 42 -3.65 4.15 22.18
CA THR A 42 -4.30 4.90 21.10
C THR A 42 -3.54 4.78 19.78
N LEU A 43 -2.20 4.68 19.81
CA LEU A 43 -1.41 4.36 18.62
C LEU A 43 -1.72 2.94 18.10
N ARG A 44 -1.81 1.95 18.99
CA ARG A 44 -2.19 0.59 18.62
C ARG A 44 -3.59 0.54 17.99
N GLN A 45 -4.55 1.25 18.56
CA GLN A 45 -5.90 1.34 18.00
C GLN A 45 -5.89 1.99 16.62
N PHE A 46 -5.20 3.13 16.46
CA PHE A 46 -5.03 3.81 15.19
C PHE A 46 -4.42 2.89 14.11
N LEU A 47 -3.41 2.09 14.49
CA LEU A 47 -2.79 1.11 13.59
C LEU A 47 -3.79 0.06 13.12
N LEU A 48 -4.54 -0.54 14.05
CA LEU A 48 -5.53 -1.58 13.74
C LEU A 48 -6.68 -1.04 12.89
N ASP A 49 -7.20 0.13 13.20
CA ASP A 49 -8.25 0.80 12.43
C ASP A 49 -7.79 1.11 11.00
N SER A 50 -6.54 1.55 10.84
CA SER A 50 -5.96 1.85 9.53
C SER A 50 -5.76 0.58 8.69
N ILE A 51 -5.32 -0.51 9.31
CA ILE A 51 -5.21 -1.82 8.65
C ILE A 51 -6.59 -2.30 8.20
N GLN A 52 -7.59 -2.21 9.08
CA GLN A 52 -8.96 -2.60 8.78
C GLN A 52 -9.56 -1.75 7.65
N GLN A 53 -9.35 -0.43 7.68
CA GLN A 53 -9.76 0.48 6.61
C GLN A 53 -9.09 0.12 5.27
N THR A 54 -7.81 -0.26 5.30
CA THR A 54 -7.10 -0.75 4.10
C THR A 54 -7.74 -2.04 3.58
N GLY A 55 -8.12 -2.95 4.47
CA GLY A 55 -8.83 -4.18 4.14
C GLY A 55 -10.18 -3.95 3.46
N TRP A 56 -10.93 -2.94 3.87
CA TRP A 56 -12.28 -2.66 3.32
C TRP A 56 -12.28 -1.74 2.11
N GLY A 57 -11.27 -0.92 1.91
CA GLY A 57 -11.21 0.04 0.80
C GLY A 57 -10.21 -0.37 -0.29
N PRO A 58 -8.90 -0.16 -0.11
CA PRO A 58 -7.87 -0.46 -1.11
C PRO A 58 -7.83 -1.93 -1.54
N ILE A 59 -7.91 -2.89 -0.61
CA ILE A 59 -7.78 -4.32 -0.91
C ILE A 59 -8.86 -4.83 -1.89
N PRO A 60 -10.15 -4.54 -1.79
CA PRO A 60 -11.14 -4.93 -2.79
C PRO A 60 -10.84 -4.43 -4.20
N LEU A 61 -10.33 -3.21 -4.34
CA LEU A 61 -9.95 -2.61 -5.62
C LEU A 61 -8.72 -3.32 -6.22
N LEU A 62 -7.69 -3.56 -5.39
CA LEU A 62 -6.52 -4.35 -5.77
C LEU A 62 -6.92 -5.75 -6.23
N ASN A 63 -7.76 -6.43 -5.45
CA ASN A 63 -8.22 -7.79 -5.71
C ASN A 63 -8.98 -7.89 -7.03
N SER A 64 -9.86 -6.94 -7.28
CA SER A 64 -10.64 -6.89 -8.52
C SER A 64 -9.74 -6.64 -9.73
N ALA A 65 -8.80 -5.72 -9.63
CA ALA A 65 -7.85 -5.42 -10.69
C ALA A 65 -6.86 -6.59 -10.94
N TYR A 66 -6.40 -7.26 -9.88
CA TYR A 66 -5.55 -8.44 -10.00
C TYR A 66 -6.26 -9.57 -10.76
N ARG A 67 -7.53 -9.84 -10.41
CA ARG A 67 -8.31 -10.92 -11.03
C ARG A 67 -8.78 -10.57 -12.45
N GLN A 68 -9.12 -9.32 -12.69
CA GLN A 68 -9.72 -8.83 -13.92
C GLN A 68 -9.01 -7.54 -14.39
N PRO A 69 -7.77 -7.63 -14.95
CA PRO A 69 -7.01 -6.45 -15.42
C PRO A 69 -7.76 -5.58 -16.43
N ALA A 70 -8.61 -6.18 -17.26
CA ALA A 70 -9.43 -5.45 -18.24
C ALA A 70 -10.37 -4.41 -17.61
N ARG A 71 -10.67 -4.51 -16.31
CA ARG A 71 -11.49 -3.55 -15.57
C ARG A 71 -10.69 -2.43 -14.92
N LEU A 72 -9.38 -2.33 -15.20
CA LEU A 72 -8.51 -1.36 -14.53
C LEU A 72 -9.07 0.05 -14.56
N ARG A 73 -9.52 0.52 -15.72
CA ARG A 73 -10.06 1.87 -15.89
C ARG A 73 -11.31 2.11 -15.01
N GLU A 74 -12.24 1.17 -15.02
CA GLU A 74 -13.46 1.24 -14.17
C GLU A 74 -13.09 1.30 -12.68
N LEU A 75 -12.15 0.45 -12.26
CA LEU A 75 -11.71 0.39 -10.86
C LEU A 75 -10.92 1.63 -10.43
N ASP A 76 -10.19 2.25 -11.35
CA ASP A 76 -9.48 3.51 -11.09
C ASP A 76 -10.45 4.70 -10.96
N GLU A 77 -11.49 4.74 -11.79
CA GLU A 77 -12.58 5.71 -11.66
C GLU A 77 -13.34 5.52 -10.33
N LEU A 78 -13.61 4.27 -9.94
CA LEU A 78 -14.23 3.95 -8.66
C LEU A 78 -13.34 4.37 -7.48
N ALA A 79 -12.03 4.12 -7.55
CA ALA A 79 -11.07 4.58 -6.54
C ALA A 79 -11.10 6.10 -6.40
N ASN A 80 -11.15 6.83 -7.52
CA ASN A 80 -11.22 8.28 -7.53
C ASN A 80 -12.51 8.82 -6.89
N ALA A 81 -13.63 8.16 -7.12
CA ALA A 81 -14.91 8.52 -6.51
C ALA A 81 -14.97 8.16 -5.01
N PHE A 82 -14.37 7.04 -4.62
CA PHE A 82 -14.33 6.55 -3.24
C PHE A 82 -13.42 7.42 -2.34
N LEU A 83 -12.28 7.86 -2.83
CA LEU A 83 -11.31 8.68 -2.09
C LEU A 83 -11.71 10.16 -2.09
N THR A 84 -12.72 10.51 -1.29
CA THR A 84 -13.26 11.87 -1.19
C THR A 84 -12.32 12.85 -0.50
N ASN A 85 -11.41 12.39 0.37
CA ASN A 85 -10.38 13.24 0.96
C ASN A 85 -9.34 13.62 -0.09
N SER A 86 -9.20 14.90 -0.40
CA SER A 86 -8.33 15.41 -1.46
C SER A 86 -6.85 15.13 -1.23
N VAL A 87 -6.40 15.05 0.02
CA VAL A 87 -5.00 14.72 0.37
C VAL A 87 -4.74 13.24 0.11
N ALA A 88 -5.61 12.35 0.59
CA ALA A 88 -5.52 10.91 0.36
C ALA A 88 -5.63 10.57 -1.14
N ASN A 89 -6.54 11.24 -1.87
CA ASN A 89 -6.71 11.07 -3.31
C ASN A 89 -5.41 11.42 -4.06
N ARG A 90 -4.84 12.60 -3.82
CA ARG A 90 -3.57 13.01 -4.45
C ARG A 90 -2.42 12.07 -4.09
N ALA A 91 -2.32 11.65 -2.83
CA ALA A 91 -1.29 10.72 -2.38
C ALA A 91 -1.40 9.37 -3.10
N SER A 92 -2.60 8.80 -3.17
CA SER A 92 -2.86 7.54 -3.87
C SER A 92 -2.47 7.60 -5.36
N ARG A 93 -2.81 8.70 -6.04
CA ARG A 93 -2.47 8.92 -7.46
C ARG A 93 -0.97 9.09 -7.67
N SER A 94 -0.31 9.86 -6.81
CA SER A 94 1.15 10.02 -6.86
C SER A 94 1.87 8.71 -6.63
N GLN A 95 1.44 7.95 -5.63
CA GLN A 95 2.01 6.63 -5.31
C GLN A 95 1.81 5.64 -6.47
N GLY A 96 0.63 5.61 -7.08
CA GLY A 96 0.36 4.73 -8.20
C GLY A 96 1.25 5.02 -9.40
N ARG A 97 1.40 6.30 -9.78
CA ARG A 97 2.31 6.72 -10.86
C ARG A 97 3.76 6.32 -10.57
N THR A 98 4.24 6.64 -9.36
CA THR A 98 5.62 6.33 -8.96
C THR A 98 5.84 4.81 -8.93
N PHE A 99 4.86 4.05 -8.40
CA PHE A 99 4.95 2.60 -8.34
C PHE A 99 5.07 1.98 -9.74
N ILE A 100 4.21 2.37 -10.70
CA ILE A 100 4.24 1.82 -12.04
C ILE A 100 5.51 2.20 -12.77
N ALA A 101 5.95 3.47 -12.71
CA ALA A 101 7.21 3.91 -13.31
C ALA A 101 8.41 3.13 -12.75
N THR A 102 8.43 2.86 -11.44
CA THR A 102 9.47 2.04 -10.82
C THR A 102 9.37 0.57 -11.28
N ALA A 103 8.16 0.00 -11.27
CA ALA A 103 7.91 -1.39 -11.64
C ALA A 103 8.32 -1.66 -13.10
N SER A 104 8.06 -0.72 -14.00
CA SER A 104 8.45 -0.78 -15.41
C SER A 104 9.98 -0.88 -15.59
N GLN A 105 10.74 -0.17 -14.78
CA GLN A 105 12.20 -0.22 -14.81
C GLN A 105 12.78 -1.46 -14.14
N VAL A 106 12.16 -1.91 -13.03
CA VAL A 106 12.68 -3.02 -12.22
C VAL A 106 12.29 -4.38 -12.82
N TRP A 107 11.08 -4.50 -13.38
CA TRP A 107 10.53 -5.72 -13.98
C TRP A 107 10.03 -5.47 -15.41
N PRO A 108 10.93 -5.14 -16.36
CA PRO A 108 10.55 -4.79 -17.72
C PRO A 108 9.88 -5.97 -18.43
N SER A 109 8.70 -5.72 -19.01
CA SER A 109 7.97 -6.65 -19.85
C SER A 109 7.00 -5.88 -20.75
N GLU A 110 6.53 -6.47 -21.83
CA GLU A 110 5.53 -5.87 -22.71
C GLU A 110 4.26 -5.50 -21.93
N ALA A 111 3.75 -6.42 -21.10
CA ALA A 111 2.57 -6.16 -20.26
C ALA A 111 2.78 -5.03 -19.25
N MET A 112 3.99 -4.85 -18.72
CA MET A 112 4.29 -3.74 -17.81
C MET A 112 4.39 -2.41 -18.56
N ALA A 113 4.94 -2.40 -19.77
CA ALA A 113 4.96 -1.21 -20.62
C ALA A 113 3.54 -0.78 -21.01
N GLU A 114 2.67 -1.71 -21.40
CA GLU A 114 1.25 -1.44 -21.67
C GLU A 114 0.53 -0.86 -20.43
N LEU A 115 0.86 -1.35 -19.22
CA LEU A 115 0.30 -0.81 -17.98
C LEU A 115 0.80 0.61 -17.71
N GLU A 116 2.07 0.90 -17.99
CA GLU A 116 2.66 2.24 -17.84
C GLU A 116 2.02 3.24 -18.80
N ASP A 117 1.78 2.85 -20.07
CA ASP A 117 1.11 3.70 -21.06
C ASP A 117 -0.30 4.11 -20.62
N GLN A 118 -1.01 3.26 -19.89
CA GLN A 118 -2.34 3.57 -19.34
C GLN A 118 -2.31 4.66 -18.24
N VAL A 119 -1.18 4.85 -17.55
CA VAL A 119 -1.04 5.86 -16.49
C VAL A 119 -1.34 7.27 -16.98
N ALA A 120 -0.91 7.61 -18.21
CA ALA A 120 -1.06 8.96 -18.76
C ALA A 120 -2.53 9.36 -18.97
N SER A 121 -3.41 8.39 -19.25
CA SER A 121 -4.83 8.61 -19.54
C SER A 121 -5.77 8.27 -18.37
N SER A 122 -5.22 8.04 -17.16
CA SER A 122 -5.97 7.59 -15.98
C SER A 122 -5.65 8.43 -14.73
N TRP A 123 -6.41 8.21 -13.67
CA TRP A 123 -6.11 8.78 -12.35
C TRP A 123 -4.85 8.16 -11.74
N ALA A 124 -4.60 6.90 -12.05
CA ALA A 124 -3.48 6.09 -11.59
C ALA A 124 -3.47 5.88 -10.06
N HIS A 125 -4.61 5.52 -9.47
CA HIS A 125 -4.67 5.18 -8.06
C HIS A 125 -3.87 3.93 -7.73
N VAL A 126 -3.13 3.96 -6.64
CA VAL A 126 -2.17 2.91 -6.27
C VAL A 126 -2.83 1.53 -6.14
N ALA A 127 -4.03 1.41 -5.56
CA ALA A 127 -4.65 0.12 -5.30
C ALA A 127 -4.98 -0.66 -6.59
N PRO A 128 -5.78 -0.14 -7.56
CA PRO A 128 -6.06 -0.88 -8.78
C PRO A 128 -4.80 -1.09 -9.65
N PHE A 129 -3.93 -0.10 -9.78
CA PHE A 129 -2.72 -0.24 -10.57
C PHE A 129 -1.74 -1.25 -9.98
N SER A 130 -1.57 -1.28 -8.65
CA SER A 130 -0.77 -2.32 -7.97
C SER A 130 -1.35 -3.71 -8.18
N GLY A 131 -2.67 -3.86 -8.19
CA GLY A 131 -3.30 -5.16 -8.44
C GLY A 131 -2.89 -5.75 -9.79
N VAL A 132 -2.93 -4.95 -10.85
CA VAL A 132 -2.48 -5.38 -12.20
C VAL A 132 -0.97 -5.63 -12.21
N ALA A 133 -0.17 -4.72 -11.67
CA ALA A 133 1.29 -4.86 -11.63
C ALA A 133 1.73 -6.11 -10.86
N PHE A 134 1.15 -6.40 -9.70
CA PHE A 134 1.45 -7.60 -8.91
C PHE A 134 1.14 -8.90 -9.68
N ARG A 135 0.05 -8.91 -10.45
CA ARG A 135 -0.25 -10.01 -11.36
C ARG A 135 0.81 -10.17 -12.44
N ILE A 136 1.23 -9.07 -13.10
CA ILE A 136 2.24 -9.09 -14.17
C ILE A 136 3.57 -9.63 -13.66
N ILE A 137 4.02 -9.21 -12.47
CA ILE A 137 5.28 -9.69 -11.90
C ILE A 137 5.17 -11.08 -11.27
N GLY A 138 3.98 -11.69 -11.28
CA GLY A 138 3.76 -13.04 -10.76
C GLY A 138 3.70 -13.15 -9.23
N LEU A 139 3.41 -12.06 -8.51
CA LEU A 139 3.16 -12.13 -7.08
C LEU A 139 1.89 -12.95 -6.81
N PRO A 140 1.91 -13.96 -5.92
CA PRO A 140 0.71 -14.69 -5.56
C PRO A 140 -0.36 -13.75 -4.99
N TYR A 141 -1.63 -14.03 -5.30
CA TYR A 141 -2.76 -13.19 -4.93
C TYR A 141 -2.82 -12.84 -3.44
N GLU A 142 -2.69 -13.83 -2.57
CA GLU A 142 -2.69 -13.61 -1.11
C GLU A 142 -1.45 -12.82 -0.65
N THR A 143 -0.30 -13.06 -1.29
CA THR A 143 0.92 -12.31 -1.01
C THR A 143 0.78 -10.84 -1.39
N ALA A 144 0.11 -10.53 -2.50
CA ALA A 144 -0.17 -9.17 -2.92
C ALA A 144 -1.01 -8.40 -1.88
N GLN A 145 -2.04 -9.03 -1.31
CA GLN A 145 -2.84 -8.47 -0.23
C GLN A 145 -2.00 -8.22 1.03
N LYS A 146 -1.24 -9.23 1.47
CA LYS A 146 -0.37 -9.13 2.65
C LYS A 146 0.69 -8.04 2.48
N ALA A 147 1.24 -7.85 1.29
CA ALA A 147 2.21 -6.80 1.00
C ALA A 147 1.62 -5.40 1.21
N VAL A 148 0.37 -5.17 0.80
CA VAL A 148 -0.32 -3.87 1.00
C VAL A 148 -0.63 -3.63 2.48
N LEU A 149 -1.16 -4.63 3.18
CA LEU A 149 -1.45 -4.51 4.62
C LEU A 149 -0.19 -4.29 5.44
N TYR A 150 0.89 -5.04 5.12
CA TYR A 150 2.21 -4.85 5.71
C TYR A 150 2.75 -3.43 5.44
N GLY A 151 2.63 -2.94 4.21
CA GLY A 151 3.05 -1.59 3.82
C GLY A 151 2.32 -0.51 4.60
N THR A 152 1.01 -0.66 4.82
CA THR A 152 0.20 0.24 5.66
C THR A 152 0.71 0.27 7.09
N ALA A 153 0.83 -0.89 7.73
CA ALA A 153 1.30 -1.00 9.11
C ALA A 153 2.71 -0.42 9.28
N ARG A 154 3.62 -0.80 8.40
CA ARG A 154 5.00 -0.31 8.40
C ARG A 154 5.08 1.21 8.19
N GLY A 155 4.27 1.77 7.27
CA GLY A 155 4.24 3.21 7.02
C GLY A 155 3.83 4.01 8.25
N ILE A 156 2.77 3.57 8.94
CA ILE A 156 2.29 4.19 10.19
C ILE A 156 3.36 4.10 11.29
N LEU A 157 3.93 2.91 11.50
CA LEU A 157 4.92 2.70 12.56
C LEU A 157 6.25 3.44 12.27
N SER A 158 6.66 3.52 11.00
CA SER A 158 7.80 4.35 10.61
C SER A 158 7.54 5.84 10.88
N ALA A 159 6.34 6.32 10.63
CA ALA A 159 5.94 7.69 10.99
C ALA A 159 5.93 7.89 12.51
N ALA A 160 5.41 6.94 13.29
CA ALA A 160 5.40 6.99 14.75
C ALA A 160 6.81 7.10 15.34
N VAL A 161 7.76 6.35 14.80
CA VAL A 161 9.18 6.43 15.21
C VAL A 161 9.78 7.79 14.83
N ARG A 162 9.54 8.26 13.61
CA ARG A 162 10.05 9.56 13.14
C ARG A 162 9.50 10.74 13.94
N LEU A 163 8.25 10.65 14.38
CA LEU A 163 7.59 11.66 15.22
C LEU A 163 7.98 11.54 16.71
N GLY A 164 8.76 10.54 17.09
CA GLY A 164 9.16 10.30 18.48
C GLY A 164 8.04 9.79 19.39
N ILE A 165 6.94 9.28 18.80
CA ILE A 165 5.80 8.73 19.54
C ILE A 165 6.18 7.41 20.22
N VAL A 166 6.91 6.56 19.50
CA VAL A 166 7.43 5.27 20.02
C VAL A 166 8.88 5.05 19.61
N GLY A 167 9.59 4.22 20.36
CA GLY A 167 10.91 3.75 19.99
C GLY A 167 10.89 2.62 18.95
N GLY A 168 12.03 2.41 18.24
CA GLY A 168 12.12 1.41 17.18
C GLY A 168 11.77 -0.02 17.63
N TYR A 169 12.21 -0.45 18.81
CA TYR A 169 11.87 -1.78 19.34
C TYR A 169 10.36 -1.94 19.60
N GLN A 170 9.74 -0.90 20.10
CA GLN A 170 8.31 -0.89 20.37
C GLN A 170 7.50 -0.94 19.07
N ALA A 171 7.89 -0.16 18.07
CA ALA A 171 7.29 -0.21 16.74
C ALA A 171 7.38 -1.61 16.12
N GLN A 172 8.54 -2.30 16.23
CA GLN A 172 8.68 -3.66 15.74
C GLN A 172 7.80 -4.67 16.48
N ARG A 173 7.60 -4.50 17.80
CA ARG A 173 6.68 -5.32 18.57
C ARG A 173 5.23 -5.11 18.11
N MET A 174 4.81 -3.86 17.92
CA MET A 174 3.48 -3.54 17.38
C MET A 174 3.28 -4.11 15.97
N GLN A 175 4.32 -4.08 15.13
CA GLN A 175 4.29 -4.68 13.79
C GLN A 175 4.07 -6.20 13.87
N TYR A 176 4.77 -6.88 14.76
CA TYR A 176 4.62 -8.33 14.99
C TYR A 176 3.20 -8.66 15.48
N ASP A 177 2.70 -7.95 16.49
CA ASP A 177 1.37 -8.16 17.04
C ASP A 177 0.27 -7.96 15.97
N ALA A 178 0.39 -6.93 15.14
CA ALA A 178 -0.53 -6.68 14.03
C ALA A 178 -0.50 -7.82 13.00
N GLY A 179 0.67 -8.38 12.69
CA GLY A 179 0.82 -9.52 11.79
C GLY A 179 0.09 -10.76 12.29
N GLN A 180 0.16 -11.05 13.60
CA GLN A 180 -0.56 -12.20 14.18
C GLN A 180 -2.09 -12.10 14.03
N LEU A 181 -2.64 -10.89 14.08
CA LEU A 181 -4.08 -10.67 13.88
C LEU A 181 -4.52 -10.86 12.42
N LEU A 182 -3.64 -10.59 11.46
CA LEU A 182 -3.92 -10.72 10.04
C LEU A 182 -3.81 -12.17 9.51
N ASP A 183 -3.06 -13.03 10.19
CA ASP A 183 -2.93 -14.45 9.81
C ASP A 183 -4.09 -15.33 10.33
N VAL A 184 -4.96 -14.79 11.18
CA VAL A 184 -6.11 -15.49 11.78
C VAL A 184 -7.43 -15.21 11.03
N THR A 185 -7.42 -14.23 10.11
CA THR A 185 -8.59 -13.81 9.32
C THR A 185 -8.41 -14.12 7.85
#